data_f60bbd10394aaba5a4a2209a8504332d
#
_entry.id   f60bbd10394aaba5a4a2209a8504332d
#
_cell.length_a   1.000
_cell.length_b   1.000
_cell.length_c   1.000
_cell.angle_alpha   90.00
_cell.angle_beta   90.00
_cell.angle_gamma   90.00
#
_symmetry.space_group_name_H-M   'P 1'
#
loop_
_entity.id
_entity.type
_entity.pdbx_description
1 polymer ?
#
loop_
_entity_poly.entity_id
_entity_poly.type
_entity_poly.pdbx_seq_one_letter_code
_entity_poly.pdbx_strand_id
1 'polypeptide(L)'
;MKEFMKRKDIVISAKRYGIDALGAMAQGLFCSLLIGTIINSVGNQFHIAFLTTPVAVVGDATYTVGGLASAMSGPAMATAIGYALNCPPLVLFSLITVGFAANTLGGAGGPLAVLFIAIIAAECGKAISKETRVDILITPLLTIAVGVFLSWLIAPALGKAAMRVGDIIKWATELQPFLMGIIVSVVVGIALTLPISSAAICAALNLTGLAGGAAVAGCCAQMVGFAIQSFKENGWGGLISQGIGTSMLQMGNIVKNPFIWTGPIVTSAITGPIATCIFKLQMNGAAVSSGMGTCGLVGQIGVYTGWVNDVAAGAKAGITSMDWIGLVLISFVLPAIISPLITALVKKLGLIKDGDMKLD
;
A
#
# COMPACT_ATOMS: atom_id res chain seq x y z
N MET A 1 17.13 27.10 21.81
CA MET A 1 16.73 26.03 20.87
C MET A 1 15.54 25.20 21.37
N LYS A 2 15.60 24.62 22.59
CA LYS A 2 14.49 23.78 23.12
C LYS A 2 13.16 24.56 23.26
N GLU A 3 13.17 25.79 23.75
CA GLU A 3 11.95 26.62 23.85
C GLU A 3 11.36 26.99 22.49
N PHE A 4 12.22 27.29 21.49
CA PHE A 4 11.81 27.54 20.14
C PHE A 4 11.09 26.30 19.53
N MET A 5 11.70 25.11 19.62
CA MET A 5 11.09 23.87 19.15
C MET A 5 9.75 23.59 19.85
N LYS A 6 9.68 23.81 21.17
CA LYS A 6 8.43 23.66 21.94
C LYS A 6 7.36 24.63 21.47
N ARG A 7 7.71 25.91 21.22
CA ARG A 7 6.77 26.93 20.70
C ARG A 7 6.22 26.56 19.33
N LYS A 8 7.04 25.91 18.48
CA LYS A 8 6.69 25.48 17.13
C LYS A 8 6.09 24.07 17.07
N ASP A 9 5.89 23.44 18.20
CA ASP A 9 5.45 22.02 18.27
C ASP A 9 6.33 21.07 17.45
N ILE A 10 7.65 21.36 17.39
CA ILE A 10 8.64 20.49 16.75
C ILE A 10 9.12 19.48 17.77
N VAL A 11 8.64 18.24 17.69
CA VAL A 11 8.99 17.15 18.63
C VAL A 11 9.63 16.01 17.86
N ILE A 12 10.95 15.91 17.90
CA ILE A 12 11.69 14.82 17.26
C ILE A 12 11.55 13.57 18.14
N SER A 13 10.67 12.65 17.74
CA SER A 13 10.49 11.38 18.43
C SER A 13 10.15 10.26 17.47
N ALA A 14 10.61 9.05 17.78
CA ALA A 14 10.31 7.86 17.03
C ALA A 14 8.79 7.56 17.00
N LYS A 15 8.07 7.88 18.09
CA LYS A 15 6.62 7.75 18.14
C LYS A 15 5.97 8.66 17.12
N ARG A 16 6.29 9.96 17.14
CA ARG A 16 5.64 10.96 16.28
C ARG A 16 5.89 10.71 14.78
N TYR A 17 7.12 10.34 14.42
CA TYR A 17 7.47 10.13 13.01
C TYR A 17 7.28 8.70 12.53
N GLY A 18 7.60 7.71 13.38
CA GLY A 18 7.52 6.29 13.02
C GLY A 18 6.15 5.64 13.28
N ILE A 19 5.25 6.29 14.03
CA ILE A 19 3.93 5.74 14.34
C ILE A 19 2.84 6.69 13.86
N ASP A 20 2.78 7.91 14.42
CA ASP A 20 1.67 8.83 14.17
C ASP A 20 1.68 9.32 12.70
N ALA A 21 2.83 9.77 12.19
CA ALA A 21 2.95 10.19 10.79
C ALA A 21 2.76 9.05 9.80
N LEU A 22 3.26 7.84 10.11
CA LEU A 22 3.11 6.66 9.27
C LEU A 22 1.67 6.16 9.22
N GLY A 23 0.97 6.16 10.37
CA GLY A 23 -0.46 5.84 10.45
C GLY A 23 -1.31 6.83 9.66
N ALA A 24 -1.06 8.12 9.82
CA ALA A 24 -1.75 9.17 9.06
C ALA A 24 -1.47 9.06 7.55
N MET A 25 -0.23 8.76 7.15
CA MET A 25 0.11 8.51 5.75
C MET A 25 -0.73 7.37 5.16
N ALA A 26 -0.91 6.28 5.90
CA ALA A 26 -1.73 5.15 5.45
C ALA A 26 -3.19 5.55 5.26
N GLN A 27 -3.75 6.43 6.12
CA GLN A 27 -5.10 6.99 5.95
C GLN A 27 -5.19 7.86 4.70
N GLY A 28 -4.19 8.71 4.43
CA GLY A 28 -4.11 9.52 3.22
C GLY A 28 -4.08 8.67 1.95
N LEU A 29 -3.31 7.59 1.96
CA LEU A 29 -3.26 6.62 0.87
C LEU A 29 -4.60 5.90 0.69
N PHE A 30 -5.26 5.53 1.79
CA PHE A 30 -6.58 4.92 1.77
C PHE A 30 -7.61 5.82 1.07
N CYS A 31 -7.72 7.08 1.49
CA CYS A 31 -8.71 8.02 0.95
C CYS A 31 -8.50 8.40 -0.52
N SER A 32 -7.34 8.11 -1.08
CA SER A 32 -6.98 8.50 -2.45
C SER A 32 -6.76 7.27 -3.35
N LEU A 33 -5.59 6.66 -3.31
CA LEU A 33 -5.23 5.56 -4.21
C LEU A 33 -6.22 4.41 -4.11
N LEU A 34 -6.57 4.03 -2.88
CA LEU A 34 -7.38 2.85 -2.65
C LEU A 34 -8.82 3.06 -3.04
N ILE A 35 -9.44 4.16 -2.62
CA ILE A 35 -10.79 4.52 -3.04
C ILE A 35 -10.84 4.72 -4.56
N GLY A 36 -9.81 5.36 -5.16
CA GLY A 36 -9.69 5.51 -6.59
C GLY A 36 -9.64 4.17 -7.33
N THR A 37 -8.90 3.20 -6.80
CA THR A 37 -8.82 1.84 -7.34
C THR A 37 -10.16 1.12 -7.24
N ILE A 38 -10.86 1.22 -6.11
CA ILE A 38 -12.21 0.64 -5.94
C ILE A 38 -13.19 1.24 -6.95
N ILE A 39 -13.22 2.57 -7.11
CA ILE A 39 -14.07 3.25 -8.08
C ILE A 39 -13.80 2.74 -9.50
N ASN A 40 -12.54 2.64 -9.91
CA ASN A 40 -12.17 2.11 -11.22
C ASN A 40 -12.58 0.66 -11.39
N SER A 41 -12.38 -0.19 -10.37
CA SER A 41 -12.76 -1.61 -10.42
C SER A 41 -14.26 -1.78 -10.56
N VAL A 42 -15.05 -1.04 -9.77
CA VAL A 42 -16.52 -1.05 -9.84
C VAL A 42 -17.00 -0.52 -11.20
N GLY A 43 -16.43 0.59 -11.66
CA GLY A 43 -16.76 1.17 -12.96
C GLY A 43 -16.54 0.21 -14.11
N ASN A 44 -15.39 -0.46 -14.14
CA ASN A 44 -15.05 -1.43 -15.20
C ASN A 44 -15.89 -2.70 -15.10
N GLN A 45 -16.09 -3.22 -13.87
CA GLN A 45 -16.82 -4.48 -13.68
C GLN A 45 -18.30 -4.36 -14.02
N PHE A 46 -18.93 -3.23 -13.68
CA PHE A 46 -20.35 -2.98 -13.91
C PHE A 46 -20.62 -2.11 -15.14
N HIS A 47 -19.59 -1.78 -15.92
CA HIS A 47 -19.67 -0.95 -17.12
C HIS A 47 -20.37 0.40 -16.88
N ILE A 48 -20.08 1.04 -15.71
CA ILE A 48 -20.67 2.33 -15.36
C ILE A 48 -19.95 3.43 -16.13
N ALA A 49 -20.60 3.96 -17.17
CA ALA A 49 -19.99 4.91 -18.11
C ALA A 49 -19.37 6.14 -17.39
N PHE A 50 -20.06 6.73 -16.41
CA PHE A 50 -19.54 7.88 -15.64
C PHE A 50 -18.21 7.60 -14.93
N LEU A 51 -17.98 6.36 -14.48
CA LEU A 51 -16.76 5.96 -13.76
C LEU A 51 -15.62 5.57 -14.69
N THR A 52 -15.93 5.13 -15.92
CA THR A 52 -14.96 4.62 -16.88
C THR A 52 -14.54 5.61 -17.95
N THR A 53 -15.42 6.61 -18.24
CA THR A 53 -15.07 7.67 -19.19
C THR A 53 -14.13 8.69 -18.55
N PRO A 54 -13.17 9.24 -19.32
CA PRO A 54 -12.34 10.34 -18.87
C PRO A 54 -13.19 11.58 -18.53
N VAL A 55 -13.03 12.08 -17.30
CA VAL A 55 -13.73 13.28 -16.81
C VAL A 55 -12.83 14.51 -16.75
N ALA A 56 -11.51 14.30 -16.83
CA ALA A 56 -10.53 15.39 -16.85
C ALA A 56 -9.34 15.05 -17.75
N VAL A 57 -8.76 16.09 -18.34
CA VAL A 57 -7.53 16.03 -19.13
C VAL A 57 -6.54 17.03 -18.53
N VAL A 58 -5.36 16.57 -18.17
CA VAL A 58 -4.28 17.41 -17.63
C VAL A 58 -3.00 17.13 -18.41
N GLY A 59 -2.59 18.09 -19.24
CA GLY A 59 -1.53 17.84 -20.25
C GLY A 59 -1.97 16.76 -21.22
N ASP A 60 -1.13 15.73 -21.41
CA ASP A 60 -1.42 14.59 -22.30
C ASP A 60 -2.13 13.43 -21.56
N ALA A 61 -2.33 13.55 -20.24
CA ALA A 61 -2.93 12.50 -19.43
C ALA A 61 -4.45 12.69 -19.28
N THR A 62 -5.19 11.61 -19.51
CA THR A 62 -6.65 11.54 -19.29
C THR A 62 -6.95 10.80 -18.00
N TYR A 63 -7.90 11.31 -17.24
CA TYR A 63 -8.24 10.76 -15.93
C TYR A 63 -9.74 10.43 -15.86
N THR A 64 -10.03 9.20 -15.41
CA THR A 64 -11.35 8.80 -14.91
C THR A 64 -11.56 9.35 -13.50
N VAL A 65 -12.75 9.20 -12.94
CA VAL A 65 -13.03 9.59 -11.54
C VAL A 65 -12.06 8.93 -10.56
N GLY A 66 -11.90 7.60 -10.67
CA GLY A 66 -10.98 6.85 -9.82
C GLY A 66 -9.50 7.16 -10.15
N GLY A 67 -9.19 7.48 -11.41
CA GLY A 67 -7.86 7.92 -11.84
C GLY A 67 -7.44 9.24 -11.19
N LEU A 68 -8.35 10.22 -11.09
CA LEU A 68 -8.10 11.48 -10.37
C LEU A 68 -7.81 11.25 -8.89
N ALA A 69 -8.64 10.42 -8.23
CA ALA A 69 -8.42 10.08 -6.83
C ALA A 69 -7.05 9.42 -6.61
N SER A 70 -6.69 8.45 -7.47
CA SER A 70 -5.40 7.75 -7.39
C SER A 70 -4.20 8.68 -7.65
N ALA A 71 -4.32 9.64 -8.58
CA ALA A 71 -3.28 10.61 -8.87
C ALA A 71 -2.98 11.54 -7.67
N MET A 72 -3.96 11.73 -6.79
CA MET A 72 -3.82 12.55 -5.58
C MET A 72 -3.23 11.79 -4.39
N SER A 73 -2.73 10.57 -4.57
CA SER A 73 -2.17 9.75 -3.47
C SER A 73 -1.01 10.44 -2.75
N GLY A 74 -0.04 11.00 -3.46
CA GLY A 74 1.07 11.74 -2.87
C GLY A 74 0.62 12.96 -2.06
N PRO A 75 -0.17 13.87 -2.65
CA PRO A 75 -0.80 14.98 -1.93
C PRO A 75 -1.56 14.56 -0.68
N ALA A 76 -2.41 13.54 -0.77
CA ALA A 76 -3.21 13.08 0.36
C ALA A 76 -2.35 12.52 1.50
N MET A 77 -1.33 11.72 1.18
CA MET A 77 -0.37 11.20 2.17
C MET A 77 0.37 12.34 2.89
N ALA A 78 0.92 13.31 2.14
CA ALA A 78 1.67 14.41 2.73
C ALA A 78 0.80 15.33 3.59
N THR A 79 -0.43 15.59 3.15
CA THR A 79 -1.40 16.38 3.93
C THR A 79 -1.79 15.66 5.22
N ALA A 80 -2.03 14.35 5.17
CA ALA A 80 -2.33 13.53 6.35
C ALA A 80 -1.17 13.54 7.35
N ILE A 81 0.08 13.41 6.88
CA ILE A 81 1.28 13.55 7.71
C ILE A 81 1.32 14.93 8.36
N GLY A 82 1.13 16.00 7.60
CA GLY A 82 1.12 17.36 8.12
C GLY A 82 0.03 17.59 9.17
N TYR A 83 -1.14 17.00 8.98
CA TYR A 83 -2.23 17.04 9.96
C TYR A 83 -1.83 16.34 11.27
N ALA A 84 -1.28 15.13 11.21
CA ALA A 84 -0.81 14.39 12.38
C ALA A 84 0.35 15.10 13.11
N LEU A 85 1.15 15.86 12.38
CA LEU A 85 2.23 16.68 12.94
C LEU A 85 1.76 18.06 13.45
N ASN A 86 0.45 18.34 13.47
CA ASN A 86 -0.15 19.61 13.88
C ASN A 86 0.41 20.81 13.11
N CYS A 87 0.57 20.68 11.80
CA CYS A 87 1.07 21.78 10.97
C CYS A 87 0.07 22.94 10.90
N PRO A 88 0.57 24.20 10.94
CA PRO A 88 -0.26 25.37 10.64
C PRO A 88 -0.85 25.28 9.22
N PRO A 89 -2.01 25.92 8.95
CA PRO A 89 -2.70 25.78 7.66
C PRO A 89 -1.84 26.07 6.42
N LEU A 90 -1.01 27.12 6.47
CA LEU A 90 -0.11 27.45 5.33
C LEU A 90 0.89 26.34 5.03
N VAL A 91 1.46 25.73 6.06
CA VAL A 91 2.36 24.57 5.92
C VAL A 91 1.59 23.37 5.40
N LEU A 92 0.44 23.06 6.01
CA LEU A 92 -0.39 21.92 5.65
C LEU A 92 -0.77 21.93 4.18
N PHE A 93 -1.25 23.06 3.67
CA PHE A 93 -1.64 23.19 2.27
C PHE A 93 -0.44 23.18 1.31
N SER A 94 0.71 23.66 1.74
CA SER A 94 1.96 23.60 0.94
C SER A 94 2.47 22.17 0.77
N LEU A 95 2.20 21.28 1.74
CA LEU A 95 2.57 19.87 1.66
C LEU A 95 1.87 19.11 0.52
N ILE A 96 0.76 19.62 -0.03
CA ILE A 96 0.10 19.08 -1.22
C ILE A 96 1.10 18.98 -2.39
N THR A 97 1.78 20.08 -2.66
CA THR A 97 2.80 20.15 -3.73
C THR A 97 4.00 19.25 -3.43
N VAL A 98 4.45 19.24 -2.17
CA VAL A 98 5.57 18.39 -1.74
C VAL A 98 5.24 16.90 -1.92
N GLY A 99 4.04 16.49 -1.50
CA GLY A 99 3.58 15.12 -1.64
C GLY A 99 3.44 14.68 -3.11
N PHE A 100 2.95 15.57 -3.97
CA PHE A 100 2.89 15.30 -5.41
C PHE A 100 4.28 15.06 -6.00
N ALA A 101 5.23 15.97 -5.73
CA ALA A 101 6.60 15.86 -6.20
C ALA A 101 7.31 14.60 -5.69
N ALA A 102 7.23 14.33 -4.38
CA ALA A 102 7.89 13.19 -3.75
C ALA A 102 7.35 11.86 -4.29
N ASN A 103 6.03 11.72 -4.42
CA ASN A 103 5.42 10.50 -4.92
C ASN A 103 5.74 10.24 -6.39
N THR A 104 5.66 11.28 -7.22
CA THR A 104 5.93 11.19 -8.66
C THR A 104 7.39 10.83 -8.93
N LEU A 105 8.33 11.52 -8.29
CA LEU A 105 9.77 11.29 -8.46
C LEU A 105 10.24 9.98 -7.81
N GLY A 106 9.53 9.52 -6.77
CA GLY A 106 9.84 8.28 -6.07
C GLY A 106 9.36 7.02 -6.77
N GLY A 107 8.42 7.10 -7.70
CA GLY A 107 7.89 5.94 -8.43
C GLY A 107 7.43 4.83 -7.48
N ALA A 108 8.00 3.63 -7.60
CA ALA A 108 7.68 2.49 -6.72
C ALA A 108 8.00 2.77 -5.23
N GLY A 109 8.97 3.62 -4.94
CA GLY A 109 9.30 4.10 -3.60
C GLY A 109 8.57 5.41 -3.22
N GLY A 110 7.59 5.83 -4.03
CA GLY A 110 6.87 7.08 -3.84
C GLY A 110 6.29 7.29 -2.44
N PRO A 111 5.52 6.35 -1.89
CA PRO A 111 4.99 6.48 -0.53
C PRO A 111 6.09 6.65 0.53
N LEU A 112 7.20 5.91 0.40
CA LEU A 112 8.35 6.04 1.30
C LEU A 112 9.01 7.42 1.17
N ALA A 113 9.15 7.92 -0.05
CA ALA A 113 9.66 9.26 -0.31
C ALA A 113 8.76 10.34 0.30
N VAL A 114 7.43 10.21 0.15
CA VAL A 114 6.47 11.12 0.77
C VAL A 114 6.62 11.12 2.30
N LEU A 115 6.76 9.94 2.92
CA LEU A 115 6.92 9.85 4.38
C LEU A 115 8.07 10.72 4.88
N PHE A 116 9.27 10.48 4.36
CA PHE A 116 10.47 11.20 4.84
C PHE A 116 10.46 12.68 4.46
N ILE A 117 10.12 12.98 3.22
CA ILE A 117 10.21 14.35 2.70
C ILE A 117 9.12 15.24 3.29
N ALA A 118 7.88 14.73 3.43
CA ALA A 118 6.79 15.50 4.03
C ALA A 118 7.05 15.79 5.51
N ILE A 119 7.64 14.84 6.29
CA ILE A 119 8.05 15.10 7.67
C ILE A 119 9.06 16.25 7.73
N ILE A 120 10.13 16.20 6.92
CA ILE A 120 11.17 17.23 6.93
C ILE A 120 10.59 18.58 6.48
N ALA A 121 9.83 18.61 5.39
CA ALA A 121 9.20 19.82 4.88
C ALA A 121 8.21 20.44 5.89
N ALA A 122 7.43 19.58 6.58
CA ALA A 122 6.49 19.98 7.61
C ALA A 122 7.20 20.66 8.79
N GLU A 123 8.26 20.04 9.32
CA GLU A 123 8.99 20.59 10.46
C GLU A 123 9.76 21.87 10.07
N CYS A 124 10.33 21.95 8.86
CA CYS A 124 10.93 23.18 8.34
C CYS A 124 9.87 24.28 8.18
N GLY A 125 8.70 23.97 7.62
CA GLY A 125 7.59 24.91 7.49
C GLY A 125 7.09 25.44 8.83
N LYS A 126 6.94 24.57 9.83
CA LYS A 126 6.57 24.94 11.20
C LYS A 126 7.60 25.87 11.84
N ALA A 127 8.90 25.61 11.63
CA ALA A 127 9.96 26.44 12.16
C ALA A 127 9.87 27.88 11.65
N ILE A 128 9.47 28.08 10.39
CA ILE A 128 9.42 29.40 9.73
C ILE A 128 8.08 30.10 9.94
N SER A 129 6.99 29.34 10.07
CA SER A 129 5.63 29.87 10.20
C SER A 129 5.52 30.91 11.33
N LYS A 130 4.90 32.05 11.01
CA LYS A 130 4.68 33.18 11.91
C LYS A 130 5.95 33.85 12.47
N GLU A 131 7.11 33.68 11.81
CA GLU A 131 8.35 34.38 12.20
C GLU A 131 8.57 35.67 11.40
N THR A 132 7.81 35.88 10.32
CA THR A 132 7.93 37.07 9.47
C THR A 132 6.62 37.81 9.33
N ARG A 133 6.70 39.12 9.04
CA ARG A 133 5.47 39.94 8.79
C ARG A 133 4.74 39.53 7.49
N VAL A 134 5.44 38.87 6.58
CA VAL A 134 4.93 38.40 5.30
C VAL A 134 4.80 36.87 5.27
N ASP A 135 4.37 36.29 6.39
CA ASP A 135 4.24 34.85 6.62
C ASP A 135 3.48 34.13 5.51
N ILE A 136 2.43 34.76 4.99
CA ILE A 136 1.59 34.21 3.92
C ILE A 136 2.37 33.87 2.63
N LEU A 137 3.51 34.53 2.38
CA LEU A 137 4.40 34.29 1.23
C LEU A 137 5.58 33.40 1.63
N ILE A 138 6.24 33.71 2.73
CA ILE A 138 7.50 33.06 3.12
C ILE A 138 7.28 31.61 3.53
N THR A 139 6.25 31.33 4.32
CA THR A 139 5.98 29.97 4.81
C THR A 139 5.66 28.99 3.69
N PRO A 140 4.73 29.27 2.75
CA PRO A 140 4.49 28.37 1.60
C PRO A 140 5.70 28.26 0.69
N LEU A 141 6.35 29.38 0.35
CA LEU A 141 7.52 29.40 -0.54
C LEU A 141 8.62 28.46 -0.02
N LEU A 142 8.99 28.60 1.26
CA LEU A 142 10.07 27.80 1.85
C LEU A 142 9.65 26.34 2.04
N THR A 143 8.42 26.07 2.47
CA THR A 143 7.93 24.70 2.62
C THR A 143 7.95 23.96 1.29
N ILE A 144 7.45 24.58 0.21
CA ILE A 144 7.44 24.00 -1.14
C ILE A 144 8.87 23.87 -1.66
N ALA A 145 9.69 24.92 -1.58
CA ALA A 145 11.05 24.90 -2.10
C ALA A 145 11.90 23.79 -1.43
N VAL A 146 11.88 23.71 -0.10
CA VAL A 146 12.59 22.66 0.64
C VAL A 146 12.05 21.27 0.28
N GLY A 147 10.74 21.10 0.29
CA GLY A 147 10.11 19.81 0.02
C GLY A 147 10.36 19.32 -1.43
N VAL A 148 10.22 20.19 -2.43
CA VAL A 148 10.47 19.83 -3.84
C VAL A 148 11.95 19.60 -4.10
N PHE A 149 12.84 20.42 -3.50
CA PHE A 149 14.29 20.20 -3.60
C PHE A 149 14.70 18.85 -3.01
N LEU A 150 14.19 18.50 -1.83
CA LEU A 150 14.45 17.19 -1.24
C LEU A 150 13.82 16.06 -2.07
N SER A 151 12.67 16.29 -2.67
CA SER A 151 12.06 15.31 -3.57
C SER A 151 12.95 15.04 -4.79
N TRP A 152 13.48 16.08 -5.43
CA TRP A 152 14.41 15.95 -6.54
C TRP A 152 15.70 15.21 -6.15
N LEU A 153 16.23 15.46 -4.95
CA LEU A 153 17.48 14.89 -4.48
C LEU A 153 17.33 13.44 -3.99
N ILE A 154 16.30 13.13 -3.21
CA ILE A 154 16.20 11.88 -2.43
C ILE A 154 15.20 10.90 -3.04
N ALA A 155 14.06 11.36 -3.59
CA ALA A 155 12.99 10.47 -4.02
C ALA A 155 13.42 9.45 -5.09
N PRO A 156 14.25 9.80 -6.11
CA PRO A 156 14.72 8.80 -7.08
C PRO A 156 15.58 7.69 -6.45
N ALA A 157 16.36 8.01 -5.42
CA ALA A 157 17.16 7.01 -4.70
C ALA A 157 16.28 6.04 -3.92
N LEU A 158 15.22 6.53 -3.27
CA LEU A 158 14.22 5.71 -2.60
C LEU A 158 13.43 4.84 -3.59
N GLY A 159 13.14 5.37 -4.78
CA GLY A 159 12.56 4.61 -5.88
C GLY A 159 13.44 3.44 -6.32
N LYS A 160 14.73 3.69 -6.51
CA LYS A 160 15.70 2.63 -6.83
C LYS A 160 15.82 1.60 -5.71
N ALA A 161 15.80 2.02 -4.43
CA ALA A 161 15.83 1.11 -3.30
C ALA A 161 14.58 0.21 -3.26
N ALA A 162 13.40 0.76 -3.54
CA ALA A 162 12.17 -0.04 -3.64
C ALA A 162 12.23 -1.05 -4.79
N MET A 163 12.85 -0.70 -5.92
CA MET A 163 13.04 -1.62 -7.04
C MET A 163 14.00 -2.78 -6.75
N ARG A 164 14.87 -2.70 -5.72
CA ARG A 164 15.66 -3.85 -5.26
C ARG A 164 14.80 -5.01 -4.75
N VAL A 165 13.64 -4.70 -4.20
CA VAL A 165 12.63 -5.73 -3.89
C VAL A 165 12.20 -6.46 -5.17
N GLY A 166 12.06 -5.72 -6.27
CA GLY A 166 11.79 -6.28 -7.59
C GLY A 166 12.90 -7.24 -8.09
N ASP A 167 14.16 -6.92 -7.84
CA ASP A 167 15.29 -7.80 -8.21
C ASP A 167 15.18 -9.17 -7.50
N ILE A 168 14.77 -9.18 -6.22
CA ILE A 168 14.53 -10.41 -5.46
C ILE A 168 13.36 -11.21 -6.05
N ILE A 169 12.27 -10.53 -6.39
CA ILE A 169 11.10 -11.16 -7.02
C ILE A 169 11.50 -11.78 -8.36
N LYS A 170 12.22 -11.03 -9.20
CA LYS A 170 12.69 -11.51 -10.50
C LYS A 170 13.55 -12.76 -10.36
N TRP A 171 14.54 -12.75 -9.46
CA TRP A 171 15.34 -13.93 -9.16
C TRP A 171 14.46 -15.11 -8.70
N ALA A 172 13.46 -14.85 -7.84
CA ALA A 172 12.60 -15.91 -7.33
C ALA A 172 11.74 -16.54 -8.43
N THR A 173 11.39 -15.81 -9.51
CA THR A 173 10.60 -16.38 -10.62
C THR A 173 11.33 -17.45 -11.42
N GLU A 174 12.66 -17.54 -11.30
CA GLU A 174 13.49 -18.56 -11.95
C GLU A 174 13.53 -19.87 -11.14
N LEU A 175 13.01 -19.87 -9.92
CA LEU A 175 13.01 -21.04 -9.03
C LEU A 175 11.87 -22.02 -9.37
N GLN A 176 11.96 -23.23 -8.80
CA GLN A 176 10.88 -24.19 -8.85
C GLN A 176 9.59 -23.62 -8.22
N PRO A 177 8.41 -24.02 -8.71
CA PRO A 177 7.10 -23.43 -8.29
C PRO A 177 6.88 -23.40 -6.78
N PHE A 178 7.38 -24.39 -6.03
CA PHE A 178 7.25 -24.41 -4.58
C PHE A 178 8.03 -23.29 -3.90
N LEU A 179 9.33 -23.15 -4.21
CA LEU A 179 10.19 -22.11 -3.64
C LEU A 179 9.80 -20.72 -4.16
N MET A 180 9.53 -20.62 -5.45
CA MET A 180 8.99 -19.40 -6.06
C MET A 180 7.72 -18.97 -5.33
N GLY A 181 6.79 -19.90 -5.08
CA GLY A 181 5.54 -19.64 -4.37
C GLY A 181 5.79 -19.03 -2.98
N ILE A 182 6.72 -19.59 -2.19
CA ILE A 182 7.06 -19.05 -0.88
C ILE A 182 7.67 -17.64 -1.00
N ILE A 183 8.71 -17.50 -1.80
CA ILE A 183 9.49 -16.25 -1.81
C ILE A 183 8.68 -15.10 -2.41
N VAL A 184 8.03 -15.33 -3.56
CA VAL A 184 7.24 -14.28 -4.21
C VAL A 184 6.07 -13.85 -3.33
N SER A 185 5.31 -14.80 -2.74
CA SER A 185 4.18 -14.47 -1.89
C SER A 185 4.59 -13.69 -0.63
N VAL A 186 5.67 -14.10 0.02
CA VAL A 186 6.18 -13.41 1.22
C VAL A 186 6.70 -12.02 0.86
N VAL A 187 7.57 -11.91 -0.15
CA VAL A 187 8.20 -10.65 -0.51
C VAL A 187 7.19 -9.63 -1.02
N VAL A 188 6.27 -10.02 -1.91
CA VAL A 188 5.24 -9.11 -2.43
C VAL A 188 4.22 -8.77 -1.36
N GLY A 189 3.85 -9.74 -0.51
CA GLY A 189 2.96 -9.50 0.64
C GLY A 189 3.57 -8.50 1.63
N ILE A 190 4.84 -8.65 2.00
CA ILE A 190 5.56 -7.67 2.84
C ILE A 190 5.62 -6.31 2.13
N ALA A 191 5.94 -6.27 0.83
CA ALA A 191 5.99 -5.04 0.06
C ALA A 191 4.65 -4.28 0.05
N LEU A 192 3.52 -4.99 0.00
CA LEU A 192 2.18 -4.39 0.09
C LEU A 192 1.94 -3.70 1.44
N THR A 193 2.44 -4.26 2.52
CA THR A 193 2.25 -3.71 3.87
C THR A 193 3.23 -2.59 4.18
N LEU A 194 4.43 -2.61 3.60
CA LEU A 194 5.43 -1.55 3.69
C LEU A 194 4.98 -0.28 2.94
N PRO A 195 5.53 0.90 3.27
CA PRO A 195 5.27 2.14 2.57
C PRO A 195 5.99 2.20 1.20
N ILE A 196 5.79 1.17 0.39
CA ILE A 196 6.26 1.07 -1.00
C ILE A 196 5.12 0.58 -1.89
N SER A 197 5.20 0.83 -3.19
CA SER A 197 4.14 0.42 -4.11
C SER A 197 4.42 -0.97 -4.69
N SER A 198 3.88 -2.01 -4.05
CA SER A 198 3.91 -3.38 -4.58
C SER A 198 3.31 -3.48 -5.98
N ALA A 199 2.24 -2.74 -6.23
CA ALA A 199 1.59 -2.66 -7.53
C ALA A 199 2.52 -2.11 -8.62
N ALA A 200 3.27 -1.02 -8.31
CA ALA A 200 4.25 -0.45 -9.24
C ALA A 200 5.44 -1.39 -9.48
N ILE A 201 5.89 -2.09 -8.45
CA ILE A 201 6.95 -3.12 -8.58
C ILE A 201 6.48 -4.25 -9.50
N CYS A 202 5.30 -4.82 -9.25
CA CYS A 202 4.74 -5.89 -10.07
C CYS A 202 4.50 -5.46 -11.53
N ALA A 203 4.03 -4.23 -11.74
CA ALA A 203 3.86 -3.66 -13.08
C ALA A 203 5.22 -3.51 -13.81
N ALA A 204 6.23 -2.97 -13.15
CA ALA A 204 7.57 -2.78 -13.72
C ALA A 204 8.26 -4.11 -14.10
N LEU A 205 7.97 -5.18 -13.36
CA LEU A 205 8.47 -6.52 -13.63
C LEU A 205 7.62 -7.30 -14.63
N ASN A 206 6.47 -6.74 -15.05
CA ASN A 206 5.44 -7.47 -15.80
C ASN A 206 5.08 -8.81 -15.14
N LEU A 207 4.89 -8.79 -13.81
CA LEU A 207 4.72 -10.00 -12.99
C LEU A 207 3.34 -10.61 -13.24
N THR A 208 3.28 -11.63 -14.08
CA THR A 208 2.07 -12.36 -14.48
C THR A 208 2.25 -13.87 -14.30
N GLY A 209 1.33 -14.66 -14.79
CA GLY A 209 1.39 -16.11 -14.75
C GLY A 209 1.34 -16.66 -13.33
N LEU A 210 2.07 -17.73 -13.11
CA LEU A 210 2.12 -18.45 -11.84
C LEU A 210 2.76 -17.60 -10.71
N ALA A 211 3.80 -16.83 -11.04
CA ALA A 211 4.43 -15.91 -10.10
C ALA A 211 3.49 -14.76 -9.71
N GLY A 212 2.68 -14.25 -10.66
CA GLY A 212 1.61 -13.31 -10.37
C GLY A 212 0.55 -13.89 -9.44
N GLY A 213 0.18 -15.17 -9.61
CA GLY A 213 -0.74 -15.88 -8.70
C GLY A 213 -0.16 -16.02 -7.27
N ALA A 214 1.14 -16.31 -7.15
CA ALA A 214 1.83 -16.33 -5.86
C ALA A 214 1.83 -14.95 -5.18
N ALA A 215 2.06 -13.88 -5.95
CA ALA A 215 2.00 -12.51 -5.46
C ALA A 215 0.60 -12.14 -4.93
N VAL A 216 -0.46 -12.48 -5.67
CA VAL A 216 -1.85 -12.31 -5.22
C VAL A 216 -2.08 -13.05 -3.90
N ALA A 217 -1.64 -14.31 -3.78
CA ALA A 217 -1.79 -15.09 -2.56
C ALA A 217 -1.12 -14.41 -1.35
N GLY A 218 0.10 -13.92 -1.52
CA GLY A 218 0.84 -13.19 -0.48
C GLY A 218 0.16 -11.90 -0.06
N CYS A 219 -0.30 -11.10 -1.03
CA CYS A 219 -1.06 -9.88 -0.75
C CYS A 219 -2.35 -10.14 -0.01
N CYS A 220 -3.12 -11.17 -0.43
CA CYS A 220 -4.35 -11.58 0.26
C CYS A 220 -4.07 -12.05 1.69
N ALA A 221 -2.98 -12.79 1.91
CA ALA A 221 -2.56 -13.24 3.23
C ALA A 221 -2.28 -12.07 4.17
N GLN A 222 -1.64 -11.01 3.68
CA GLN A 222 -1.41 -9.81 4.47
C GLN A 222 -2.72 -9.09 4.80
N MET A 223 -3.57 -8.86 3.82
CA MET A 223 -4.78 -8.06 3.97
C MET A 223 -5.84 -8.78 4.81
N VAL A 224 -6.28 -9.96 4.37
CA VAL A 224 -7.29 -10.75 5.07
C VAL A 224 -6.74 -11.27 6.39
N GLY A 225 -5.46 -11.63 6.44
CA GLY A 225 -4.79 -12.05 7.67
C GLY A 225 -4.88 -10.98 8.76
N PHE A 226 -4.46 -9.74 8.48
CA PHE A 226 -4.57 -8.64 9.44
C PHE A 226 -6.02 -8.29 9.77
N ALA A 227 -6.90 -8.29 8.78
CA ALA A 227 -8.32 -8.00 8.96
C ALA A 227 -8.97 -8.92 9.99
N ILE A 228 -8.73 -10.23 9.89
CA ILE A 228 -9.34 -11.23 10.78
C ILE A 228 -8.63 -11.29 12.13
N GLN A 229 -7.29 -11.31 12.16
CA GLN A 229 -6.55 -11.43 13.43
C GLN A 229 -6.74 -10.22 14.35
N SER A 230 -7.03 -9.04 13.79
CA SER A 230 -7.30 -7.82 14.54
C SER A 230 -8.80 -7.53 14.74
N PHE A 231 -9.70 -8.43 14.33
CA PHE A 231 -11.14 -8.20 14.35
C PHE A 231 -11.69 -7.85 15.74
N LYS A 232 -11.16 -8.49 16.79
CA LYS A 232 -11.58 -8.22 18.17
C LYS A 232 -11.30 -6.78 18.60
N GLU A 233 -10.27 -6.16 18.06
CA GLU A 233 -9.80 -4.83 18.42
C GLU A 233 -10.42 -3.74 17.52
N ASN A 234 -10.73 -4.06 16.26
CA ASN A 234 -11.12 -3.09 15.24
C ASN A 234 -12.53 -3.29 14.68
N GLY A 235 -13.20 -4.40 14.99
CA GLY A 235 -14.56 -4.71 14.55
C GLY A 235 -14.72 -4.73 13.02
N TRP A 236 -15.94 -4.48 12.55
CA TRP A 236 -16.27 -4.51 11.13
C TRP A 236 -15.57 -3.42 10.30
N GLY A 237 -15.37 -2.23 10.90
CA GLY A 237 -14.63 -1.14 10.24
C GLY A 237 -13.20 -1.57 9.92
N GLY A 238 -12.49 -2.15 10.89
CA GLY A 238 -11.15 -2.67 10.70
C GLY A 238 -11.09 -3.88 9.75
N LEU A 239 -12.10 -4.74 9.75
CA LEU A 239 -12.22 -5.86 8.83
C LEU A 239 -12.26 -5.38 7.37
N ILE A 240 -13.11 -4.41 7.07
CA ILE A 240 -13.29 -3.87 5.72
C ILE A 240 -12.09 -3.04 5.31
N SER A 241 -11.62 -2.12 6.17
CA SER A 241 -10.51 -1.23 5.84
C SER A 241 -9.20 -1.97 5.58
N GLN A 242 -8.94 -3.07 6.28
CA GLN A 242 -7.75 -3.89 6.06
C GLN A 242 -7.99 -4.97 4.99
N GLY A 243 -9.12 -5.66 5.03
CA GLY A 243 -9.41 -6.80 4.16
C GLY A 243 -9.66 -6.44 2.70
N ILE A 244 -10.31 -5.31 2.44
CA ILE A 244 -10.57 -4.79 1.08
C ILE A 244 -9.79 -3.51 0.81
N GLY A 245 -9.33 -2.86 1.87
CA GLY A 245 -8.55 -1.64 1.83
C GLY A 245 -7.05 -1.88 1.70
N THR A 246 -6.32 -1.84 2.82
CA THR A 246 -4.87 -2.06 2.82
C THR A 246 -4.38 -2.53 4.19
N SER A 247 -3.43 -3.48 4.19
CA SER A 247 -2.69 -3.91 5.40
C SER A 247 -1.72 -2.85 5.93
N MET A 248 -1.37 -1.83 5.13
CA MET A 248 -0.49 -0.74 5.55
C MET A 248 -1.02 0.03 6.77
N LEU A 249 -2.33 0.00 7.03
CA LEU A 249 -2.93 0.59 8.23
C LEU A 249 -2.30 0.04 9.53
N GLN A 250 -1.78 -1.18 9.51
CA GLN A 250 -1.09 -1.79 10.65
C GLN A 250 0.38 -1.39 10.78
N MET A 251 0.92 -0.59 9.83
CA MET A 251 2.36 -0.26 9.85
C MET A 251 2.80 0.43 11.14
N GLY A 252 2.00 1.37 11.67
CA GLY A 252 2.27 2.01 12.95
C GLY A 252 2.36 1.00 14.12
N ASN A 253 1.50 0.00 14.10
CA ASN A 253 1.49 -1.06 15.10
C ASN A 253 2.63 -2.07 14.90
N ILE A 254 2.99 -2.38 13.64
CA ILE A 254 4.15 -3.23 13.31
C ILE A 254 5.44 -2.61 13.81
N VAL A 255 5.60 -1.29 13.70
CA VAL A 255 6.76 -0.57 14.26
C VAL A 255 6.79 -0.65 15.78
N LYS A 256 5.63 -0.62 16.45
CA LYS A 256 5.53 -0.80 17.92
C LYS A 256 5.84 -2.24 18.33
N ASN A 257 5.24 -3.21 17.66
CA ASN A 257 5.40 -4.64 17.93
C ASN A 257 5.47 -5.45 16.63
N PRO A 258 6.68 -5.76 16.12
CA PRO A 258 6.85 -6.52 14.87
C PRO A 258 6.26 -7.92 14.89
N PHE A 259 6.04 -8.52 16.07
CA PHE A 259 5.51 -9.86 16.19
C PHE A 259 4.08 -10.01 15.68
N ILE A 260 3.29 -8.91 15.61
CA ILE A 260 1.95 -8.94 15.00
C ILE A 260 1.97 -9.30 13.52
N TRP A 261 3.11 -9.13 12.85
CA TRP A 261 3.29 -9.43 11.44
C TRP A 261 3.56 -10.90 11.14
N THR A 262 3.93 -11.68 12.15
CA THR A 262 4.29 -13.10 11.99
C THR A 262 3.14 -13.93 11.40
N GLY A 263 1.90 -13.70 11.85
CA GLY A 263 0.71 -14.40 11.34
C GLY A 263 0.57 -14.25 9.82
N PRO A 264 0.45 -13.02 9.28
CA PRO A 264 0.34 -12.78 7.84
C PRO A 264 1.56 -13.27 7.03
N ILE A 265 2.79 -13.10 7.54
CA ILE A 265 4.01 -13.55 6.84
C ILE A 265 4.02 -15.08 6.70
N VAL A 266 3.79 -15.81 7.79
CA VAL A 266 3.75 -17.27 7.75
C VAL A 266 2.59 -17.75 6.87
N THR A 267 1.45 -17.06 6.92
CA THR A 267 0.31 -17.36 6.05
C THR A 267 0.70 -17.19 4.58
N SER A 268 1.40 -16.11 4.21
CA SER A 268 1.91 -15.89 2.85
C SER A 268 2.80 -17.05 2.42
N ALA A 269 3.72 -17.49 3.28
CA ALA A 269 4.65 -18.60 3.00
C ALA A 269 3.92 -19.94 2.78
N ILE A 270 2.74 -20.13 3.36
CA ILE A 270 1.92 -21.34 3.20
C ILE A 270 1.02 -21.22 1.96
N THR A 271 0.34 -20.09 1.80
CA THR A 271 -0.64 -19.91 0.70
C THR A 271 0.04 -19.78 -0.67
N GLY A 272 1.27 -19.25 -0.73
CA GLY A 272 2.04 -19.15 -1.96
C GLY A 272 2.25 -20.50 -2.66
N PRO A 273 2.86 -21.51 -2.02
CA PRO A 273 3.00 -22.86 -2.58
C PRO A 273 1.68 -23.54 -2.89
N ILE A 274 0.65 -23.33 -2.08
CA ILE A 274 -0.70 -23.85 -2.36
C ILE A 274 -1.23 -23.25 -3.66
N ALA A 275 -1.04 -21.94 -3.88
CA ALA A 275 -1.41 -21.27 -5.13
C ALA A 275 -0.65 -21.81 -6.32
N THR A 276 0.68 -22.01 -6.20
CA THR A 276 1.53 -22.38 -7.34
C THR A 276 1.52 -23.87 -7.64
N CYS A 277 1.51 -24.74 -6.63
CA CYS A 277 1.69 -26.19 -6.81
C CYS A 277 0.35 -26.94 -6.87
N ILE A 278 -0.66 -26.52 -6.05
CA ILE A 278 -1.93 -27.25 -5.94
C ILE A 278 -2.93 -26.69 -6.95
N PHE A 279 -3.27 -25.41 -6.84
CA PHE A 279 -4.28 -24.79 -7.71
C PHE A 279 -3.72 -24.26 -9.03
N LYS A 280 -2.40 -24.13 -9.16
CA LYS A 280 -1.73 -23.54 -10.33
C LYS A 280 -2.39 -22.22 -10.72
N LEU A 281 -2.68 -21.40 -9.71
CA LEU A 281 -3.36 -20.12 -9.87
C LEU A 281 -2.49 -19.18 -10.71
N GLN A 282 -2.95 -18.86 -11.92
CA GLN A 282 -2.28 -17.92 -12.80
C GLN A 282 -3.00 -16.58 -12.78
N MET A 283 -2.22 -15.52 -12.67
CA MET A 283 -2.70 -14.15 -12.82
C MET A 283 -2.20 -13.60 -14.16
N ASN A 284 -3.02 -13.78 -15.21
CA ASN A 284 -2.73 -13.35 -16.60
C ASN A 284 -3.49 -12.07 -16.99
N GLY A 285 -4.02 -11.36 -16.00
CA GLY A 285 -4.55 -10.01 -16.18
C GLY A 285 -3.45 -8.95 -16.20
N ALA A 286 -3.79 -7.70 -15.90
CA ALA A 286 -2.82 -6.63 -15.81
C ALA A 286 -1.80 -6.89 -14.67
N ALA A 287 -0.50 -6.79 -14.96
CA ALA A 287 0.57 -7.11 -14.01
C ALA A 287 0.49 -6.32 -12.68
N VAL A 288 -0.05 -5.10 -12.72
CA VAL A 288 -0.33 -4.29 -11.53
C VAL A 288 -1.22 -5.01 -10.51
N SER A 289 -2.15 -5.85 -10.97
CA SER A 289 -3.09 -6.58 -10.13
C SER A 289 -2.42 -7.64 -9.25
N SER A 290 -1.25 -8.15 -9.66
CA SER A 290 -0.47 -9.12 -8.88
C SER A 290 -0.05 -8.56 -7.51
N GLY A 291 0.22 -7.25 -7.42
CA GLY A 291 0.66 -6.59 -6.19
C GLY A 291 -0.47 -5.98 -5.36
N MET A 292 -1.75 -6.27 -5.66
CA MET A 292 -2.89 -5.61 -5.03
C MET A 292 -3.69 -6.52 -4.08
N GLY A 293 -3.62 -7.84 -4.25
CA GLY A 293 -4.38 -8.79 -3.43
C GLY A 293 -5.89 -8.49 -3.40
N THR A 294 -6.48 -8.41 -2.21
CA THR A 294 -7.90 -8.09 -2.02
C THR A 294 -8.21 -6.58 -2.02
N CYS A 295 -7.22 -5.71 -2.25
CA CYS A 295 -7.42 -4.27 -2.39
C CYS A 295 -8.40 -3.96 -3.53
N GLY A 296 -9.62 -3.50 -3.19
CA GLY A 296 -10.69 -3.31 -4.15
C GLY A 296 -11.01 -4.54 -5.01
N LEU A 297 -10.65 -5.75 -4.54
CA LEU A 297 -10.73 -7.03 -5.27
C LEU A 297 -9.92 -7.05 -6.58
N VAL A 298 -8.95 -6.15 -6.74
CA VAL A 298 -8.18 -5.99 -7.99
C VAL A 298 -7.37 -7.24 -8.32
N GLY A 299 -6.79 -7.92 -7.33
CA GLY A 299 -6.08 -9.18 -7.54
C GLY A 299 -6.99 -10.27 -8.11
N GLN A 300 -8.19 -10.43 -7.54
CA GLN A 300 -9.18 -11.41 -7.97
C GLN A 300 -9.74 -11.08 -9.37
N ILE A 301 -10.03 -9.80 -9.62
CA ILE A 301 -10.46 -9.32 -10.94
C ILE A 301 -9.35 -9.56 -11.98
N GLY A 302 -8.08 -9.33 -11.62
CA GLY A 302 -6.93 -9.60 -12.47
C GLY A 302 -6.81 -11.09 -12.84
N VAL A 303 -6.99 -11.98 -11.86
CA VAL A 303 -6.99 -13.44 -12.10
C VAL A 303 -8.16 -13.83 -13.02
N TYR A 304 -9.37 -13.37 -12.74
CA TYR A 304 -10.55 -13.64 -13.55
C TYR A 304 -10.40 -13.12 -14.99
N THR A 305 -9.94 -11.89 -15.16
CA THR A 305 -9.66 -11.29 -16.48
C THR A 305 -8.64 -12.14 -17.25
N GLY A 306 -7.60 -12.61 -16.54
CA GLY A 306 -6.62 -13.54 -17.12
C GLY A 306 -7.27 -14.81 -17.63
N TRP A 307 -8.14 -15.46 -16.85
CA TRP A 307 -8.84 -16.66 -17.29
C TRP A 307 -9.72 -16.42 -18.53
N VAL A 308 -10.44 -15.29 -18.55
CA VAL A 308 -11.27 -14.93 -19.72
C VAL A 308 -10.42 -14.76 -20.97
N ASN A 309 -9.28 -14.08 -20.85
CA ASN A 309 -8.34 -13.88 -21.95
C ASN A 309 -7.71 -15.21 -22.41
N ASP A 310 -7.32 -16.08 -21.49
CA ASP A 310 -6.74 -17.40 -21.78
C ASP A 310 -7.75 -18.31 -22.50
N VAL A 311 -9.02 -18.27 -22.11
CA VAL A 311 -10.10 -18.99 -22.80
C VAL A 311 -10.32 -18.41 -24.20
N ALA A 312 -10.37 -17.09 -24.35
CA ALA A 312 -10.54 -16.44 -25.65
C ALA A 312 -9.37 -16.71 -26.61
N ALA A 313 -8.14 -16.83 -26.07
CA ALA A 313 -6.94 -17.19 -26.83
C ALA A 313 -6.77 -18.69 -27.08
N GLY A 314 -7.68 -19.54 -26.57
CA GLY A 314 -7.58 -20.99 -26.67
C GLY A 314 -6.49 -21.63 -25.80
N ALA A 315 -5.86 -20.90 -24.93
CA ALA A 315 -4.85 -21.39 -24.00
C ALA A 315 -5.47 -22.17 -22.82
N LYS A 316 -6.75 -21.96 -22.54
CA LYS A 316 -7.53 -22.61 -21.49
C LYS A 316 -8.87 -23.09 -22.09
N ALA A 317 -9.25 -24.33 -21.82
CA ALA A 317 -10.49 -24.90 -22.37
C ALA A 317 -11.77 -24.26 -21.78
N GLY A 318 -11.68 -23.70 -20.59
CA GLY A 318 -12.78 -23.05 -19.89
C GLY A 318 -12.44 -22.75 -18.45
N ILE A 319 -13.25 -21.91 -17.80
CA ILE A 319 -13.13 -21.62 -16.37
C ILE A 319 -13.83 -22.73 -15.59
N THR A 320 -13.10 -23.43 -14.73
CA THR A 320 -13.60 -24.59 -13.97
C THR A 320 -14.04 -24.19 -12.57
N SER A 321 -14.84 -25.02 -11.91
CA SER A 321 -15.17 -24.85 -10.50
C SER A 321 -13.93 -24.88 -9.61
N MET A 322 -12.90 -25.62 -10.00
CA MET A 322 -11.63 -25.71 -9.26
C MET A 322 -10.85 -24.38 -9.30
N ASP A 323 -10.93 -23.63 -10.39
CA ASP A 323 -10.33 -22.29 -10.48
C ASP A 323 -10.97 -21.33 -9.44
N TRP A 324 -12.31 -21.34 -9.39
CA TRP A 324 -13.05 -20.53 -8.39
C TRP A 324 -12.78 -20.95 -6.96
N ILE A 325 -12.77 -22.26 -6.68
CA ILE A 325 -12.44 -22.80 -5.36
C ILE A 325 -11.03 -22.36 -4.96
N GLY A 326 -10.05 -22.50 -5.85
CA GLY A 326 -8.68 -22.07 -5.62
C GLY A 326 -8.59 -20.57 -5.33
N LEU A 327 -9.24 -19.74 -6.15
CA LEU A 327 -9.25 -18.29 -5.97
C LEU A 327 -9.83 -17.88 -4.60
N VAL A 328 -10.99 -18.45 -4.24
CA VAL A 328 -11.66 -18.11 -2.96
C VAL A 328 -10.88 -18.64 -1.76
N LEU A 329 -10.38 -19.88 -1.82
CA LEU A 329 -9.59 -20.47 -0.74
C LEU A 329 -8.31 -19.68 -0.49
N ILE A 330 -7.56 -19.35 -1.54
CA ILE A 330 -6.28 -18.65 -1.44
C ILE A 330 -6.47 -17.19 -1.02
N SER A 331 -7.49 -16.53 -1.58
CA SER A 331 -7.68 -15.10 -1.32
C SER A 331 -8.32 -14.81 0.04
N PHE A 332 -9.20 -15.69 0.54
CA PHE A 332 -10.02 -15.36 1.71
C PHE A 332 -9.95 -16.43 2.80
N VAL A 333 -10.25 -17.70 2.48
CA VAL A 333 -10.49 -18.73 3.49
C VAL A 333 -9.21 -19.11 4.22
N LEU A 334 -8.14 -19.44 3.48
CA LEU A 334 -6.86 -19.83 4.09
C LEU A 334 -6.24 -18.70 4.92
N PRO A 335 -6.16 -17.45 4.41
CA PRO A 335 -5.70 -16.33 5.22
C PRO A 335 -6.53 -16.07 6.47
N ALA A 336 -7.85 -16.20 6.37
CA ALA A 336 -8.76 -15.99 7.50
C ALA A 336 -8.63 -17.05 8.61
N ILE A 337 -8.14 -18.25 8.27
CA ILE A 337 -7.95 -19.33 9.25
C ILE A 337 -6.51 -19.34 9.76
N ILE A 338 -5.52 -19.34 8.87
CA ILE A 338 -4.12 -19.57 9.21
C ILE A 338 -3.53 -18.38 10.00
N SER A 339 -3.76 -17.15 9.54
CA SER A 339 -3.18 -15.97 10.19
C SER A 339 -3.63 -15.81 11.66
N PRO A 340 -4.92 -15.87 12.00
CA PRO A 340 -5.35 -15.82 13.41
C PRO A 340 -4.82 -16.97 14.26
N LEU A 341 -4.70 -18.19 13.69
CA LEU A 341 -4.15 -19.34 14.41
C LEU A 341 -2.69 -19.12 14.79
N ILE A 342 -1.87 -18.67 13.84
CA ILE A 342 -0.46 -18.33 14.11
C ILE A 342 -0.38 -17.20 15.13
N THR A 343 -1.18 -16.15 14.96
CA THR A 343 -1.22 -15.02 15.90
C THR A 343 -1.64 -15.46 17.30
N ALA A 344 -2.59 -16.37 17.43
CA ALA A 344 -3.00 -16.93 18.71
C ALA A 344 -1.85 -17.71 19.39
N LEU A 345 -1.04 -18.43 18.61
CA LEU A 345 0.17 -19.09 19.14
C LEU A 345 1.18 -18.06 19.64
N VAL A 346 1.43 -17.00 18.88
CA VAL A 346 2.37 -15.94 19.26
C VAL A 346 1.87 -15.15 20.48
N LYS A 347 0.54 -14.95 20.61
CA LYS A 347 -0.10 -14.39 21.82
C LYS A 347 0.11 -15.29 23.05
N LYS A 348 0.00 -16.61 22.89
CA LYS A 348 0.26 -17.56 24.00
C LYS A 348 1.72 -17.53 24.47
N LEU A 349 2.66 -17.17 23.58
CA LEU A 349 4.05 -16.96 23.94
C LEU A 349 4.31 -15.60 24.61
N GLY A 350 3.29 -14.77 24.78
CA GLY A 350 3.39 -13.47 25.43
C GLY A 350 4.03 -12.37 24.58
N LEU A 351 4.25 -12.63 23.28
CA LEU A 351 4.92 -11.69 22.37
C LEU A 351 3.94 -10.65 21.77
N ILE A 352 2.65 -10.95 21.75
CA ILE A 352 1.58 -10.06 21.30
C ILE A 352 0.59 -9.89 22.45
N LYS A 353 0.19 -8.65 22.74
CA LYS A 353 -0.79 -8.30 23.77
C LYS A 353 -2.07 -7.80 23.12
N ASP A 354 -3.17 -7.85 23.88
CA ASP A 354 -4.44 -7.24 23.44
C ASP A 354 -4.25 -5.72 23.34
N GLY A 355 -4.72 -5.14 22.23
CA GLY A 355 -4.52 -3.74 21.88
C GLY A 355 -3.34 -3.46 20.94
N ASP A 356 -2.41 -4.41 20.73
CA ASP A 356 -1.24 -4.22 19.86
C ASP A 356 -1.60 -4.02 18.38
N MET A 357 -2.80 -4.43 17.95
CA MET A 357 -3.28 -4.31 16.56
C MET A 357 -4.42 -3.31 16.42
N LYS A 358 -4.73 -2.53 17.48
CA LYS A 358 -5.79 -1.53 17.41
C LYS A 358 -5.42 -0.41 16.45
N LEU A 359 -6.33 -0.12 15.54
CA LEU A 359 -6.25 1.04 14.65
C LEU A 359 -6.77 2.28 15.37
N ASP A 360 -6.15 3.43 15.14
CA ASP A 360 -6.56 4.72 15.69
C ASP A 360 -7.76 5.30 14.96
#